data_d57980cfb1466126582048f64ae2d7cb
#
_entry.id   d57980cfb1466126582048f64ae2d7cb
#
_cell.length_a   1.000
_cell.length_b   1.000
_cell.length_c   1.000
_cell.angle_alpha   90.00
_cell.angle_beta   90.00
_cell.angle_gamma   90.00
#
_symmetry.space_group_name_H-M   'P 1'
#
loop_
_entity.id
_entity.type
_entity.pdbx_description
1 polymer ?
#
loop_
_entity_poly.entity_id
_entity_poly.type
_entity_poly.pdbx_seq_one_letter_code
_entity_poly.pdbx_strand_id
1 'polypeptide(L)'
;AEASWDYQFRGEPLIVTTSGRYEYRNKGIDVYLESLKQLAASNIERDVLAIIAVPAANIGARQDLVAHLANKEAVIDPSQKRYLTHNLESEAWDQVCHSIEGSILSTTASRVKVLFVPTYLNGNDGIFNMPYYDMLAGADLSIFASYYEPWGYTPLESVAYGVPTVTTTLAGFGLWIAKHSSHEGVDIVRRDDYNEREVVFQITEIVKRYLQMDAEAMSEAREGAQEMSKTA
;
A
#
# COMPACT_ATOMS: atom_id res chain seq x y z
N ALA A 1 -7.95 -10.99 0.06
CA ALA A 1 -8.73 -9.74 -0.14
C ALA A 1 -10.19 -10.07 -0.49
N GLU A 2 -10.45 -10.83 -1.55
CA GLU A 2 -11.82 -11.11 -2.02
C GLU A 2 -12.73 -11.63 -0.92
N ALA A 3 -12.29 -12.65 -0.18
CA ALA A 3 -13.06 -13.22 0.93
C ALA A 3 -13.37 -12.19 2.03
N SER A 4 -12.37 -11.40 2.45
CA SER A 4 -12.53 -10.41 3.51
C SER A 4 -13.49 -9.28 3.10
N TRP A 5 -13.50 -8.93 1.82
CA TRP A 5 -14.34 -7.86 1.29
C TRP A 5 -15.70 -8.33 0.77
N ASP A 6 -15.91 -9.65 0.64
CA ASP A 6 -17.05 -10.19 -0.11
C ASP A 6 -17.16 -9.51 -1.49
N TYR A 7 -16.03 -9.50 -2.21
CA TYR A 7 -15.86 -8.76 -3.45
C TYR A 7 -15.00 -9.55 -4.42
N GLN A 8 -15.46 -9.70 -5.63
CA GLN A 8 -14.69 -10.33 -6.71
C GLN A 8 -14.09 -9.25 -7.60
N PHE A 9 -12.77 -9.25 -7.74
CA PHE A 9 -12.08 -8.32 -8.63
C PHE A 9 -12.45 -8.56 -10.10
N ARG A 10 -12.59 -7.48 -10.82
CA ARG A 10 -12.89 -7.50 -12.27
C ARG A 10 -11.57 -7.62 -13.06
N GLY A 11 -10.99 -8.79 -13.08
CA GLY A 11 -9.65 -9.03 -13.62
C GLY A 11 -8.56 -8.88 -12.55
N GLU A 12 -7.32 -8.71 -12.98
CA GLU A 12 -6.19 -8.51 -12.06
C GLU A 12 -6.18 -7.08 -11.51
N PRO A 13 -6.31 -6.88 -10.18
CA PRO A 13 -6.24 -5.56 -9.60
C PRO A 13 -4.81 -5.00 -9.70
N LEU A 14 -4.67 -3.67 -9.69
CA LEU A 14 -3.38 -3.04 -9.42
C LEU A 14 -3.08 -3.19 -7.91
N ILE A 15 -1.96 -3.82 -7.57
CA ILE A 15 -1.54 -4.00 -6.18
C ILE A 15 -0.63 -2.85 -5.78
N VAL A 16 -1.13 -1.97 -4.90
CA VAL A 16 -0.35 -0.87 -4.35
C VAL A 16 -0.07 -1.10 -2.87
N THR A 17 1.14 -0.80 -2.40
CA THR A 17 1.51 -1.08 -1.01
C THR A 17 2.21 0.10 -0.35
N THR A 18 2.07 0.18 0.98
CA THR A 18 2.95 0.93 1.86
C THR A 18 3.35 0.07 3.04
N SER A 19 4.56 0.25 3.56
CA SER A 19 5.09 -0.54 4.65
C SER A 19 6.07 0.26 5.51
N GLY A 20 6.39 -0.25 6.69
CA GLY A 20 7.35 0.36 7.59
C GLY A 20 6.86 0.39 9.03
N ARG A 21 7.46 1.25 9.87
CA ARG A 21 7.03 1.46 11.26
C ARG A 21 5.70 2.19 11.31
N TYR A 22 4.90 1.90 12.32
CA TYR A 22 3.63 2.57 12.52
C TYR A 22 3.82 3.99 13.05
N GLU A 23 4.26 4.88 12.20
CA GLU A 23 4.36 6.31 12.42
C GLU A 23 3.41 7.02 11.45
N TYR A 24 2.12 7.08 11.82
CA TYR A 24 0.99 7.40 10.94
C TYR A 24 1.23 8.63 10.03
N ARG A 25 1.67 9.76 10.60
CA ARG A 25 1.99 10.98 9.86
C ARG A 25 3.40 10.97 9.30
N ASN A 26 4.38 10.56 10.11
CA ASN A 26 5.78 10.64 9.71
C ASN A 26 6.10 9.74 8.51
N LYS A 27 5.49 8.56 8.45
CA LYS A 27 5.62 7.63 7.32
C LYS A 27 4.63 7.92 6.18
N GLY A 28 3.77 8.94 6.32
CA GLY A 28 2.82 9.35 5.30
C GLY A 28 1.68 8.35 5.07
N ILE A 29 1.32 7.56 6.08
CA ILE A 29 0.20 6.63 5.99
C ILE A 29 -1.11 7.39 5.82
N ASP A 30 -1.24 8.55 6.46
CA ASP A 30 -2.33 9.50 6.30
C ASP A 30 -2.47 9.95 4.84
N VAL A 31 -1.39 10.40 4.24
CA VAL A 31 -1.33 10.85 2.84
C VAL A 31 -1.64 9.70 1.87
N TYR A 32 -1.11 8.50 2.15
CA TYR A 32 -1.44 7.30 1.38
C TYR A 32 -2.94 7.02 1.39
N LEU A 33 -3.57 7.03 2.56
CA LEU A 33 -5.01 6.80 2.70
C LEU A 33 -5.85 7.90 2.04
N GLU A 34 -5.47 9.17 2.17
CA GLU A 34 -6.16 10.28 1.50
C GLU A 34 -6.05 10.16 -0.03
N SER A 35 -4.90 9.74 -0.56
CA SER A 35 -4.73 9.47 -1.99
C SER A 35 -5.63 8.33 -2.48
N LEU A 36 -5.76 7.27 -1.69
CA LEU A 36 -6.69 6.18 -1.98
C LEU A 36 -8.16 6.62 -1.93
N LYS A 37 -8.55 7.49 -1.00
CA LYS A 37 -9.91 8.06 -0.95
C LYS A 37 -10.20 8.89 -2.19
N GLN A 38 -9.26 9.74 -2.59
CA GLN A 38 -9.40 10.54 -3.80
C GLN A 38 -9.48 9.65 -5.06
N LEU A 39 -8.66 8.60 -5.13
CA LEU A 39 -8.70 7.61 -6.19
C LEU A 39 -10.05 6.89 -6.24
N ALA A 40 -10.55 6.43 -5.10
CA ALA A 40 -11.82 5.72 -4.97
C ALA A 40 -13.03 6.60 -5.35
N ALA A 41 -12.93 7.92 -5.17
CA ALA A 41 -13.94 8.88 -5.59
C ALA A 41 -13.85 9.24 -7.08
N SER A 42 -12.76 8.85 -7.77
CA SER A 42 -12.60 9.06 -9.21
C SER A 42 -13.14 7.88 -10.02
N ASN A 43 -13.38 8.11 -11.31
CA ASN A 43 -13.80 7.03 -12.20
C ASN A 43 -12.58 6.22 -12.67
N ILE A 44 -12.35 5.07 -12.04
CA ILE A 44 -11.31 4.11 -12.44
C ILE A 44 -11.94 2.86 -13.03
N GLU A 45 -11.33 2.28 -14.04
CA GLU A 45 -11.85 1.09 -14.73
C GLU A 45 -11.28 -0.21 -14.15
N ARG A 46 -10.02 -0.19 -13.71
CA ARG A 46 -9.33 -1.31 -13.07
C ARG A 46 -9.45 -1.21 -11.55
N ASP A 47 -9.64 -2.35 -10.90
CA ASP A 47 -9.70 -2.41 -9.44
C ASP A 47 -8.31 -2.23 -8.82
N VAL A 48 -8.28 -1.75 -7.56
CA VAL A 48 -7.06 -1.56 -6.79
C VAL A 48 -7.11 -2.37 -5.50
N LEU A 49 -6.06 -3.12 -5.23
CA LEU A 49 -5.80 -3.71 -3.93
C LEU A 49 -4.70 -2.92 -3.23
N ALA A 50 -5.07 -2.20 -2.19
CA ALA A 50 -4.15 -1.38 -1.41
C ALA A 50 -3.75 -2.10 -0.11
N ILE A 51 -2.47 -2.39 0.07
CA ILE A 51 -1.94 -3.11 1.23
C ILE A 51 -1.18 -2.12 2.13
N ILE A 52 -1.55 -2.10 3.42
CA ILE A 52 -0.85 -1.36 4.46
C ILE A 52 -0.17 -2.39 5.37
N ALA A 53 1.10 -2.68 5.10
CA ALA A 53 1.90 -3.66 5.86
C ALA A 53 2.69 -2.95 6.95
N VAL A 54 2.01 -2.57 8.02
CA VAL A 54 2.56 -1.76 9.11
C VAL A 54 2.24 -2.44 10.44
N PRO A 55 3.23 -3.04 11.13
CA PRO A 55 3.00 -3.75 12.38
C PRO A 55 2.44 -2.83 13.47
N ALA A 56 1.37 -3.27 14.11
CA ALA A 56 0.72 -2.65 15.25
C ALA A 56 0.48 -3.66 16.37
N ALA A 57 0.13 -3.19 17.56
CA ALA A 57 -0.26 -4.07 18.66
C ALA A 57 -1.54 -4.84 18.28
N ASN A 58 -1.42 -6.16 18.13
CA ASN A 58 -2.51 -7.02 17.71
C ASN A 58 -2.58 -8.29 18.55
N ILE A 59 -3.75 -8.89 18.60
CA ILE A 59 -4.04 -10.12 19.34
C ILE A 59 -4.11 -11.38 18.44
N GLY A 60 -3.59 -11.25 17.21
CA GLY A 60 -3.46 -12.35 16.27
C GLY A 60 -4.40 -12.27 15.07
N ALA A 61 -4.24 -13.22 14.16
CA ALA A 61 -5.00 -13.32 12.93
C ALA A 61 -6.51 -13.48 13.17
N ARG A 62 -7.32 -12.86 12.33
CA ARG A 62 -8.78 -13.03 12.34
C ARG A 62 -9.13 -14.48 12.06
N GLN A 63 -9.79 -15.13 13.05
CA GLN A 63 -10.06 -16.56 13.00
C GLN A 63 -11.09 -16.93 11.92
N ASP A 64 -12.01 -16.05 11.57
CA ASP A 64 -12.94 -16.24 10.47
C ASP A 64 -12.21 -16.29 9.11
N LEU A 65 -11.20 -15.43 8.90
CA LEU A 65 -10.35 -15.48 7.71
C LEU A 65 -9.47 -16.74 7.68
N VAL A 66 -8.88 -17.12 8.81
CA VAL A 66 -8.09 -18.35 8.91
C VAL A 66 -8.94 -19.57 8.56
N ALA A 67 -10.15 -19.65 9.13
CA ALA A 67 -11.09 -20.74 8.83
C ALA A 67 -11.48 -20.77 7.35
N HIS A 68 -11.78 -19.60 6.75
CA HIS A 68 -12.14 -19.50 5.34
C HIS A 68 -10.97 -19.86 4.41
N LEU A 69 -9.74 -19.50 4.76
CA LEU A 69 -8.55 -19.89 3.97
C LEU A 69 -8.33 -21.41 3.98
N ALA A 70 -8.62 -22.05 5.11
CA ALA A 70 -8.55 -23.52 5.25
C ALA A 70 -9.74 -24.23 4.58
N ASN A 71 -10.93 -23.66 4.66
CA ASN A 71 -12.16 -24.19 4.05
C ASN A 71 -13.00 -23.04 3.48
N LYS A 72 -13.13 -22.98 2.16
CA LYS A 72 -13.84 -21.91 1.45
C LYS A 72 -15.35 -21.81 1.78
N GLU A 73 -15.92 -22.84 2.39
CA GLU A 73 -17.32 -22.83 2.88
C GLU A 73 -17.48 -22.14 4.25
N ALA A 74 -16.37 -21.93 4.97
CA ALA A 74 -16.43 -21.23 6.25
C ALA A 74 -16.85 -19.77 6.06
N VAL A 75 -17.81 -19.35 6.87
CA VAL A 75 -18.42 -18.03 6.78
C VAL A 75 -17.48 -16.96 7.34
N ILE A 76 -17.29 -15.89 6.59
CA ILE A 76 -16.62 -14.69 7.09
C ILE A 76 -17.61 -13.93 7.99
N ASP A 77 -17.15 -13.55 9.18
CA ASP A 77 -17.97 -12.80 10.14
C ASP A 77 -18.27 -11.38 9.60
N PRO A 78 -19.55 -11.05 9.30
CA PRO A 78 -19.91 -9.75 8.74
C PRO A 78 -19.73 -8.59 9.74
N SER A 79 -19.57 -8.87 11.02
CA SER A 79 -19.32 -7.85 12.05
C SER A 79 -17.87 -7.39 12.08
N GLN A 80 -16.95 -8.17 11.49
CA GLN A 80 -15.54 -7.85 11.44
C GLN A 80 -15.21 -6.78 10.39
N LYS A 81 -14.17 -6.00 10.65
CA LYS A 81 -13.70 -4.98 9.71
C LYS A 81 -13.12 -5.64 8.46
N ARG A 82 -13.72 -5.39 7.31
CA ARG A 82 -13.34 -6.03 6.03
C ARG A 82 -11.90 -5.76 5.62
N TYR A 83 -11.36 -4.62 6.02
CA TYR A 83 -9.99 -4.20 5.69
C TYR A 83 -8.93 -4.74 6.66
N LEU A 84 -9.31 -5.27 7.83
CA LEU A 84 -8.37 -5.84 8.81
C LEU A 84 -8.08 -7.32 8.54
N THR A 85 -6.81 -7.71 8.66
CA THR A 85 -6.37 -9.11 8.61
C THR A 85 -6.15 -9.70 10.00
N HIS A 86 -5.78 -8.88 10.97
CA HIS A 86 -5.53 -9.25 12.36
C HIS A 86 -6.30 -8.33 13.29
N ASN A 87 -6.76 -8.87 14.41
CA ASN A 87 -7.48 -8.09 15.41
C ASN A 87 -6.49 -7.23 16.20
N LEU A 88 -6.78 -5.94 16.30
CA LEU A 88 -5.96 -5.00 17.06
C LEU A 88 -6.31 -5.05 18.55
N GLU A 89 -5.34 -4.77 19.43
CA GLU A 89 -5.58 -4.62 20.88
C GLU A 89 -6.48 -3.41 21.18
N SER A 90 -6.38 -2.35 20.37
CA SER A 90 -7.10 -1.09 20.57
C SER A 90 -7.63 -0.55 19.25
N GLU A 91 -8.45 -1.33 18.55
CA GLU A 91 -9.02 -0.97 17.24
C GLU A 91 -9.74 0.38 17.23
N ALA A 92 -10.50 0.67 18.29
CA ALA A 92 -11.28 1.92 18.41
C ALA A 92 -10.40 3.20 18.43
N TRP A 93 -9.12 3.08 18.71
CA TRP A 93 -8.16 4.20 18.77
C TRP A 93 -7.12 4.16 17.67
N ASP A 94 -7.21 3.18 16.78
CA ASP A 94 -6.25 3.03 15.70
C ASP A 94 -6.51 4.07 14.59
N GLN A 95 -5.44 4.79 14.21
CA GLN A 95 -5.53 5.90 13.25
C GLN A 95 -5.83 5.42 11.81
N VAL A 96 -5.33 4.24 11.41
CA VAL A 96 -5.62 3.66 10.11
C VAL A 96 -7.09 3.24 10.06
N CYS A 97 -7.56 2.53 11.08
CA CYS A 97 -8.98 2.15 11.19
C CYS A 97 -9.89 3.37 11.17
N HIS A 98 -9.57 4.40 11.95
CA HIS A 98 -10.33 5.66 11.99
C HIS A 98 -10.40 6.35 10.63
N SER A 99 -9.30 6.35 9.88
CA SER A 99 -9.25 6.98 8.56
C SER A 99 -10.07 6.21 7.52
N ILE A 100 -10.15 4.89 7.62
CA ILE A 100 -10.92 4.07 6.69
C ILE A 100 -12.40 4.09 7.02
N GLU A 101 -12.76 4.00 8.30
CA GLU A 101 -14.15 3.97 8.76
C GLU A 101 -14.92 5.24 8.36
N GLY A 102 -16.15 5.04 7.93
CA GLY A 102 -17.02 6.14 7.47
C GLY A 102 -16.57 6.80 6.15
N SER A 103 -15.50 6.32 5.53
CA SER A 103 -15.03 6.78 4.23
C SER A 103 -15.48 5.86 3.09
N ILE A 104 -15.29 6.29 1.85
CA ILE A 104 -15.53 5.47 0.66
C ILE A 104 -14.71 4.16 0.68
N LEU A 105 -13.56 4.14 1.35
CA LEU A 105 -12.69 2.96 1.45
C LEU A 105 -13.28 1.85 2.32
N SER A 106 -14.29 2.13 3.16
CA SER A 106 -14.98 1.11 3.95
C SER A 106 -16.13 0.44 3.20
N THR A 107 -16.48 0.91 2.00
CA THR A 107 -17.64 0.44 1.25
C THR A 107 -17.29 -0.68 0.27
N THR A 108 -18.22 -1.63 0.08
CA THR A 108 -18.10 -2.66 -0.94
C THR A 108 -18.26 -2.12 -2.36
N ALA A 109 -18.88 -0.96 -2.53
CA ALA A 109 -19.05 -0.30 -3.84
C ALA A 109 -17.75 0.29 -4.38
N SER A 110 -16.79 0.63 -3.52
CA SER A 110 -15.48 1.14 -3.94
C SER A 110 -14.71 0.11 -4.76
N ARG A 111 -14.05 0.56 -5.83
CA ARG A 111 -13.08 -0.26 -6.58
C ARG A 111 -11.70 -0.32 -5.94
N VAL A 112 -11.47 0.46 -4.90
CA VAL A 112 -10.26 0.42 -4.09
C VAL A 112 -10.54 -0.38 -2.83
N LYS A 113 -9.91 -1.54 -2.69
CA LYS A 113 -10.00 -2.41 -1.51
C LYS A 113 -8.74 -2.29 -0.70
N VAL A 114 -8.88 -1.94 0.57
CA VAL A 114 -7.75 -1.82 1.49
C VAL A 114 -7.59 -3.10 2.29
N LEU A 115 -6.36 -3.55 2.48
CA LEU A 115 -5.98 -4.54 3.48
C LEU A 115 -4.97 -3.91 4.44
N PHE A 116 -5.36 -3.72 5.67
CA PHE A 116 -4.46 -3.38 6.76
C PHE A 116 -3.94 -4.65 7.40
N VAL A 117 -2.63 -4.84 7.33
CA VAL A 117 -1.88 -6.00 7.81
C VAL A 117 -1.04 -5.55 9.00
N PRO A 118 -1.63 -5.48 10.23
CA PRO A 118 -0.96 -4.91 11.40
C PRO A 118 -0.02 -5.92 12.08
N THR A 119 0.73 -6.68 11.31
CA THR A 119 1.66 -7.69 11.83
C THR A 119 2.92 -7.77 10.99
N TYR A 120 3.97 -8.38 11.56
CA TYR A 120 5.17 -8.71 10.80
C TYR A 120 4.92 -9.90 9.88
N LEU A 121 5.18 -9.73 8.59
CA LEU A 121 5.14 -10.81 7.61
C LEU A 121 6.44 -11.63 7.71
N ASN A 122 6.40 -12.66 8.53
CA ASN A 122 7.53 -13.54 8.82
C ASN A 122 7.36 -14.98 8.28
N GLY A 123 6.32 -15.20 7.48
CA GLY A 123 5.96 -16.52 6.94
C GLY A 123 4.99 -17.33 7.80
N ASN A 124 4.59 -16.84 8.97
CA ASN A 124 3.71 -17.56 9.92
C ASN A 124 2.69 -16.61 10.56
N ASP A 125 2.21 -15.62 9.83
CA ASP A 125 1.24 -14.63 10.33
C ASP A 125 -0.21 -15.16 10.41
N GLY A 126 -0.48 -16.31 9.80
CA GLY A 126 -1.79 -16.97 9.80
C GLY A 126 -2.72 -16.55 8.66
N ILE A 127 -2.41 -15.50 7.90
CA ILE A 127 -3.22 -15.02 6.78
C ILE A 127 -2.42 -15.05 5.48
N PHE A 128 -1.31 -14.32 5.38
CA PHE A 128 -0.44 -14.31 4.21
C PHE A 128 0.50 -15.50 4.20
N ASN A 129 1.06 -15.85 5.35
CA ASN A 129 2.03 -16.93 5.54
C ASN A 129 3.19 -16.86 4.54
N MET A 130 3.60 -15.66 4.19
CA MET A 130 4.75 -15.39 3.32
C MET A 130 5.66 -14.32 3.95
N PRO A 131 6.97 -14.36 3.69
CA PRO A 131 7.89 -13.30 4.11
C PRO A 131 7.53 -11.95 3.49
N TYR A 132 7.89 -10.87 4.19
CA TYR A 132 7.64 -9.49 3.75
C TYR A 132 8.13 -9.24 2.31
N TYR A 133 9.33 -9.68 1.96
CA TYR A 133 9.88 -9.43 0.64
C TYR A 133 9.16 -10.18 -0.49
N ASP A 134 8.57 -11.33 -0.20
CA ASP A 134 7.73 -12.04 -1.18
C ASP A 134 6.43 -11.27 -1.44
N MET A 135 5.82 -10.71 -0.41
CA MET A 135 4.65 -9.82 -0.56
C MET A 135 5.03 -8.55 -1.33
N LEU A 136 6.16 -7.93 -0.98
CA LEU A 136 6.67 -6.73 -1.64
C LEU A 136 6.92 -6.97 -3.13
N ALA A 137 7.62 -8.03 -3.49
CA ALA A 137 7.92 -8.38 -4.89
C ALA A 137 6.64 -8.61 -5.74
N GLY A 138 5.55 -9.01 -5.10
CA GLY A 138 4.24 -9.16 -5.73
C GLY A 138 3.45 -7.86 -5.91
N ALA A 139 3.93 -6.72 -5.40
CA ALA A 139 3.28 -5.42 -5.60
C ALA A 139 3.59 -4.84 -6.99
N ASP A 140 2.66 -4.05 -7.52
CA ASP A 140 2.84 -3.30 -8.76
C ASP A 140 3.40 -1.90 -8.53
N LEU A 141 3.14 -1.33 -7.36
CA LEU A 141 3.59 0.00 -6.96
C LEU A 141 3.72 0.08 -5.45
N SER A 142 4.83 0.61 -4.95
CA SER A 142 5.00 0.96 -3.54
C SER A 142 4.96 2.46 -3.35
N ILE A 143 4.31 2.93 -2.28
CA ILE A 143 4.14 4.35 -1.99
C ILE A 143 4.65 4.65 -0.59
N PHE A 144 5.73 5.40 -0.50
CA PHE A 144 6.37 5.83 0.75
C PHE A 144 6.33 7.36 0.85
N ALA A 145 5.16 7.89 1.23
CA ALA A 145 4.91 9.32 1.30
C ALA A 145 5.45 9.95 2.61
N SER A 146 6.67 9.60 3.02
CA SER A 146 7.25 10.03 4.30
C SER A 146 7.36 11.55 4.42
N TYR A 147 7.03 12.09 5.60
CA TYR A 147 7.25 13.47 5.97
C TYR A 147 8.71 13.73 6.37
N TYR A 148 9.35 12.77 7.04
CA TYR A 148 10.77 12.81 7.35
C TYR A 148 11.36 11.40 7.36
N GLU A 149 12.39 11.21 6.56
CA GLU A 149 13.16 9.97 6.50
C GLU A 149 14.62 10.29 6.20
N PRO A 150 15.58 10.07 7.13
CA PRO A 150 16.99 10.41 6.91
C PRO A 150 17.56 9.82 5.63
N TRP A 151 17.27 8.57 5.34
CA TRP A 151 17.60 7.93 4.05
C TRP A 151 16.35 7.40 3.36
N GLY A 152 15.72 6.37 3.88
CA GLY A 152 14.58 5.69 3.29
C GLY A 152 14.97 4.32 2.78
N TYR A 153 15.21 3.38 3.69
CA TYR A 153 15.52 2.00 3.31
C TYR A 153 14.32 1.31 2.67
N THR A 154 13.11 1.56 3.11
CA THR A 154 11.90 0.95 2.53
C THR A 154 11.72 1.25 1.04
N PRO A 155 11.81 2.50 0.55
CA PRO A 155 11.79 2.74 -0.89
C PRO A 155 13.00 2.15 -1.63
N LEU A 156 14.19 2.15 -1.03
CA LEU A 156 15.37 1.52 -1.62
C LEU A 156 15.20 0.00 -1.76
N GLU A 157 14.70 -0.67 -0.72
CA GLU A 157 14.38 -2.09 -0.76
C GLU A 157 13.33 -2.40 -1.85
N SER A 158 12.30 -1.56 -1.95
CA SER A 158 11.25 -1.72 -2.96
C SER A 158 11.82 -1.72 -4.39
N VAL A 159 12.64 -0.73 -4.73
CA VAL A 159 13.26 -0.69 -6.06
C VAL A 159 14.27 -1.82 -6.28
N ALA A 160 14.95 -2.29 -5.22
CA ALA A 160 15.85 -3.44 -5.30
C ALA A 160 15.11 -4.74 -5.66
N TYR A 161 13.85 -4.86 -5.25
CA TYR A 161 12.96 -5.97 -5.64
C TYR A 161 12.24 -5.73 -6.98
N GLY A 162 12.62 -4.69 -7.73
CA GLY A 162 12.01 -4.36 -9.01
C GLY A 162 10.57 -3.89 -8.89
N VAL A 163 10.22 -3.27 -7.76
CA VAL A 163 8.89 -2.69 -7.55
C VAL A 163 8.95 -1.18 -7.79
N PRO A 164 8.20 -0.67 -8.77
CA PRO A 164 8.05 0.76 -8.98
C PRO A 164 7.67 1.47 -7.69
N THR A 165 8.24 2.63 -7.44
CA THR A 165 8.21 3.24 -6.11
C THR A 165 7.95 4.73 -6.16
N VAL A 166 7.03 5.20 -5.31
CA VAL A 166 6.81 6.62 -5.02
C VAL A 166 7.51 6.97 -3.72
N THR A 167 8.33 8.01 -3.73
CA THR A 167 8.97 8.58 -2.53
C THR A 167 8.85 10.10 -2.54
N THR A 168 9.33 10.77 -1.49
CA THR A 168 9.22 12.23 -1.37
C THR A 168 10.57 12.91 -1.33
N THR A 169 10.58 14.23 -1.56
CA THR A 169 11.77 15.07 -1.36
C THR A 169 12.17 15.26 0.11
N LEU A 170 11.40 14.73 1.06
CA LEU A 170 11.74 14.73 2.49
C LEU A 170 12.39 13.41 2.95
N ALA A 171 12.60 12.48 2.02
CA ALA A 171 13.40 11.27 2.21
C ALA A 171 14.77 11.45 1.53
N GLY A 172 15.85 11.05 2.20
CA GLY A 172 17.21 11.15 1.66
C GLY A 172 17.36 10.43 0.33
N PHE A 173 16.79 9.22 0.20
CA PHE A 173 16.75 8.46 -1.04
C PHE A 173 16.05 9.22 -2.17
N GLY A 174 14.89 9.84 -1.90
CA GLY A 174 14.20 10.66 -2.89
C GLY A 174 15.02 11.87 -3.35
N LEU A 175 15.67 12.56 -2.41
CA LEU A 175 16.59 13.67 -2.74
C LEU A 175 17.81 13.21 -3.54
N TRP A 176 18.31 12.03 -3.23
CA TRP A 176 19.44 11.45 -3.95
C TRP A 176 19.06 11.16 -5.41
N ILE A 177 17.93 10.48 -5.64
CA ILE A 177 17.43 10.18 -6.99
C ILE A 177 17.20 11.47 -7.78
N ALA A 178 16.54 12.47 -7.18
CA ALA A 178 16.26 13.75 -7.84
C ALA A 178 17.52 14.45 -8.39
N LYS A 179 18.70 14.16 -7.81
CA LYS A 179 19.98 14.73 -8.24
C LYS A 179 20.72 13.88 -9.27
N HIS A 180 20.47 12.59 -9.33
CA HIS A 180 21.33 11.67 -10.08
C HIS A 180 20.72 11.16 -11.37
N SER A 181 19.42 11.13 -11.52
CA SER A 181 18.77 10.78 -12.79
C SER A 181 17.23 10.85 -12.73
N SER A 182 16.62 10.84 -13.92
CA SER A 182 15.21 10.49 -14.09
C SER A 182 15.18 9.02 -14.56
N HIS A 183 14.72 8.11 -13.73
CA HIS A 183 14.50 6.73 -14.15
C HIS A 183 13.01 6.39 -14.13
N GLU A 184 12.59 5.63 -15.11
CA GLU A 184 11.28 5.01 -15.09
C GLU A 184 11.17 4.11 -13.87
N GLY A 185 9.98 4.04 -13.27
CA GLY A 185 9.72 3.23 -12.09
C GLY A 185 10.03 3.89 -10.74
N VAL A 186 10.56 5.13 -10.70
CA VAL A 186 10.69 5.88 -9.44
C VAL A 186 10.10 7.28 -9.59
N ASP A 187 9.05 7.54 -8.84
CA ASP A 187 8.37 8.82 -8.80
C ASP A 187 8.73 9.59 -7.52
N ILE A 188 9.16 10.83 -7.68
CA ILE A 188 9.52 11.68 -6.56
C ILE A 188 8.49 12.79 -6.42
N VAL A 189 7.75 12.77 -5.32
CA VAL A 189 6.78 13.80 -5.01
C VAL A 189 7.43 14.88 -4.15
N ARG A 190 7.32 16.14 -4.59
CA ARG A 190 7.76 17.27 -3.78
C ARG A 190 6.83 17.41 -2.58
N ARG A 191 7.40 17.27 -1.38
CA ARG A 191 6.67 17.45 -0.12
C ARG A 191 7.33 18.55 0.72
N ASP A 192 6.51 19.37 1.37
CA ASP A 192 6.89 20.35 2.37
C ASP A 192 5.80 20.48 3.45
N ASP A 193 5.94 21.41 4.39
CA ASP A 193 5.04 21.55 5.53
C ASP A 193 3.62 22.01 5.16
N TYR A 194 3.41 22.50 3.94
CA TYR A 194 2.19 23.20 3.56
C TYR A 194 1.48 22.63 2.33
N ASN A 195 2.08 21.66 1.63
CA ASN A 195 1.58 21.19 0.34
C ASN A 195 0.91 19.81 0.38
N GLU A 196 0.43 19.34 1.53
CA GLU A 196 -0.14 18.00 1.71
C GLU A 196 -1.23 17.66 0.66
N ARG A 197 -2.13 18.60 0.34
CA ARG A 197 -3.17 18.40 -0.67
C ARG A 197 -2.59 18.18 -2.07
N GLU A 198 -1.52 18.88 -2.40
CA GLU A 198 -0.81 18.72 -3.68
C GLU A 198 -0.12 17.34 -3.73
N VAL A 199 0.49 16.91 -2.62
CA VAL A 199 1.11 15.59 -2.49
C VAL A 199 0.07 14.49 -2.70
N VAL A 200 -1.08 14.58 -2.04
CA VAL A 200 -2.21 13.65 -2.22
C VAL A 200 -2.65 13.60 -3.67
N PHE A 201 -2.81 14.74 -4.31
CA PHE A 201 -3.19 14.83 -5.72
C PHE A 201 -2.14 14.18 -6.64
N GLN A 202 -0.85 14.50 -6.45
CA GLN A 202 0.23 13.94 -7.26
C GLN A 202 0.31 12.42 -7.13
N ILE A 203 0.21 11.88 -5.91
CA ILE A 203 0.19 10.43 -5.68
C ILE A 203 -1.02 9.80 -6.37
N THR A 204 -2.19 10.41 -6.27
CA THR A 204 -3.40 9.91 -6.95
C THR A 204 -3.21 9.83 -8.47
N GLU A 205 -2.63 10.87 -9.07
CA GLU A 205 -2.36 10.90 -10.52
C GLU A 205 -1.29 9.88 -10.93
N ILE A 206 -0.28 9.66 -10.09
CA ILE A 206 0.71 8.58 -10.31
C ILE A 206 0.01 7.22 -10.32
N VAL A 207 -0.83 6.91 -9.32
CA VAL A 207 -1.57 5.64 -9.29
C VAL A 207 -2.47 5.49 -10.53
N LYS A 208 -3.16 6.55 -10.96
CA LYS A 208 -3.97 6.53 -12.19
C LYS A 208 -3.13 6.22 -13.44
N ARG A 209 -1.91 6.74 -13.51
CA ARG A 209 -0.98 6.41 -14.60
C ARG A 209 -0.65 4.91 -14.60
N TYR A 210 -0.32 4.33 -13.44
CA TYR A 210 -0.05 2.90 -13.31
C TYR A 210 -1.28 2.02 -13.63
N LEU A 211 -2.48 2.50 -13.34
CA LEU A 211 -3.74 1.81 -13.73
C LEU A 211 -3.92 1.69 -15.25
N GLN A 212 -3.30 2.58 -16.02
CA GLN A 212 -3.39 2.62 -17.49
C GLN A 212 -2.21 1.91 -18.19
N MET A 213 -1.19 1.52 -17.44
CA MET A 213 -0.03 0.80 -18.01
C MET A 213 -0.44 -0.58 -18.49
N ASP A 214 0.03 -0.95 -19.67
CA ASP A 214 0.02 -2.31 -20.16
C ASP A 214 1.18 -3.12 -19.56
N ALA A 215 1.30 -4.38 -19.94
CA ALA A 215 2.32 -5.28 -19.40
C ALA A 215 3.75 -4.85 -19.81
N GLU A 216 3.93 -4.26 -20.98
CA GLU A 216 5.22 -3.79 -21.47
C GLU A 216 5.69 -2.58 -20.67
N ALA A 217 4.84 -1.54 -20.54
CA ALA A 217 5.13 -0.36 -19.74
C ALA A 217 5.39 -0.70 -18.25
N MET A 218 4.66 -1.67 -17.70
CA MET A 218 4.89 -2.13 -16.33
C MET A 218 6.24 -2.86 -16.20
N SER A 219 6.63 -3.66 -17.19
CA SER A 219 7.96 -4.31 -17.20
C SER A 219 9.09 -3.28 -17.26
N GLU A 220 8.98 -2.29 -18.12
CA GLU A 220 9.95 -1.18 -18.21
C GLU A 220 10.08 -0.42 -16.89
N ALA A 221 8.95 -0.10 -16.24
CA ALA A 221 8.95 0.55 -14.93
C ALA A 221 9.64 -0.31 -13.85
N ARG A 222 9.43 -1.63 -13.87
CA ARG A 222 10.09 -2.58 -12.95
C ARG A 222 11.60 -2.67 -13.20
N GLU A 223 12.01 -2.73 -14.47
CA GLU A 223 13.42 -2.75 -14.85
C GLU A 223 14.12 -1.44 -14.46
N GLY A 224 13.48 -0.29 -14.73
CA GLY A 224 13.98 1.02 -14.33
C GLY A 224 14.14 1.17 -12.82
N ALA A 225 13.18 0.69 -12.04
CA ALA A 225 13.27 0.66 -10.58
C ALA A 225 14.45 -0.19 -10.10
N GLN A 226 14.61 -1.40 -10.67
CA GLN A 226 15.71 -2.30 -10.30
C GLN A 226 17.08 -1.72 -10.69
N GLU A 227 17.18 -1.08 -11.85
CA GLU A 227 18.41 -0.44 -12.30
C GLU A 227 18.85 0.68 -11.36
N MET A 228 17.86 1.47 -10.87
CA MET A 228 18.11 2.51 -9.88
C MET A 228 18.73 1.97 -8.60
N SER A 229 18.32 0.79 -8.13
CA SER A 229 18.85 0.20 -6.91
C SER A 229 20.35 -0.16 -7.00
N LYS A 230 20.86 -0.39 -8.20
CA LYS A 230 22.29 -0.73 -8.41
C LYS A 230 23.21 0.47 -8.28
N THR A 231 22.67 1.67 -8.34
CA THR A 231 23.43 2.93 -8.29
C THR A 231 23.29 3.67 -6.96
N ALA A 232 22.34 3.29 -6.12
CA ALA A 232 22.07 3.85 -4.80
C ALA A 232 22.81 3.09 -3.69
#